data_a34b7566344fe05b440f29ed0a722ace
#
_entry.id   a34b7566344fe05b440f29ed0a722ace
#
_cell.length_a   1.000
_cell.length_b   1.000
_cell.length_c   1.000
_cell.angle_alpha   90.00
_cell.angle_beta   90.00
_cell.angle_gamma   90.00
#
_symmetry.space_group_name_H-M   'P 1'
#
loop_
_entity.id
_entity.type
_entity.pdbx_description
1 polymer ?
#
loop_
_entity_poly.entity_id
_entity_poly.type
_entity_poly.pdbx_seq_one_letter_code
_entity_poly.pdbx_strand_id
1 'polypeptide(L)'
;MKVEELKIKYPTGFEHAVHMTKEKMEQHIRLMAALKMFELGKITSGKAAELAGMTRTEFLEACGRYRVSVFNYSDEEVGEEIKKDFETAKRMSSV
;
A
#
# COMPACT_ATOMS: atom_id res chain seq x y z
N MET A 1 18.87 2.86 3.68
CA MET A 1 17.63 3.16 4.41
C MET A 1 17.55 2.29 5.65
N LYS A 2 17.28 2.92 6.78
CA LYS A 2 17.13 2.16 8.03
C LYS A 2 15.74 1.54 8.08
N VAL A 3 15.70 0.26 8.44
CA VAL A 3 14.46 -0.49 8.53
C VAL A 3 14.28 -0.95 9.98
N GLU A 4 13.10 -0.73 10.50
CA GLU A 4 12.75 -1.20 11.84
C GLU A 4 11.84 -2.41 11.71
N GLU A 5 11.86 -3.27 12.70
CA GLU A 5 11.01 -4.44 12.72
C GLU A 5 9.88 -4.26 13.73
N LEU A 6 8.72 -4.73 13.34
CA LEU A 6 7.55 -4.76 14.22
C LEU A 6 7.16 -6.22 14.41
N LYS A 7 7.07 -6.64 15.66
CA LYS A 7 6.66 -8.02 15.96
C LYS A 7 5.16 -8.09 16.12
N ILE A 8 4.54 -8.96 15.35
CA ILE A 8 3.10 -9.17 15.38
C ILE A 8 2.83 -10.57 15.91
N LYS A 9 1.99 -10.66 16.94
CA LYS A 9 1.59 -11.94 17.50
C LYS A 9 0.39 -12.46 16.74
N TYR A 10 0.37 -13.74 16.42
CA TYR A 10 -0.74 -14.35 15.74
C TYR A 10 -0.92 -15.80 16.22
N PRO A 11 -2.11 -16.40 16.04
CA PRO A 11 -2.36 -17.76 16.51
C PRO A 11 -1.48 -18.79 15.80
N THR A 12 -1.04 -19.80 16.56
CA THR A 12 -0.23 -20.87 16.01
C THR A 12 -0.98 -21.57 14.87
N GLY A 13 -0.29 -21.79 13.76
CA GLY A 13 -0.87 -22.47 12.61
C GLY A 13 -1.71 -21.59 11.71
N PHE A 14 -1.75 -20.29 11.96
CA PHE A 14 -2.57 -19.37 11.17
C PHE A 14 -2.14 -19.35 9.70
N GLU A 15 -0.85 -19.51 9.43
CA GLU A 15 -0.36 -19.56 8.04
C GLU A 15 -0.96 -20.72 7.25
N HIS A 16 -1.36 -21.80 7.90
CA HIS A 16 -2.06 -22.89 7.24
C HIS A 16 -3.49 -22.51 6.90
N ALA A 17 -4.13 -21.74 7.78
CA ALA A 17 -5.50 -21.30 7.56
C ALA A 17 -5.61 -20.38 6.35
N VAL A 18 -4.60 -19.54 6.12
CA VAL A 18 -4.59 -18.61 4.98
C VAL A 18 -3.82 -19.16 3.78
N HIS A 19 -3.29 -20.38 3.88
CA HIS A 19 -2.53 -21.02 2.80
C HIS A 19 -1.35 -20.18 2.30
N MET A 20 -0.60 -19.62 3.25
CA MET A 20 0.56 -18.76 2.94
C MET A 20 1.77 -19.20 3.75
N THR A 21 2.96 -18.97 3.19
CA THR A 21 4.19 -19.07 3.97
C THR A 21 4.26 -17.88 4.91
N LYS A 22 5.13 -17.94 5.91
CA LYS A 22 5.32 -16.81 6.83
C LYS A 22 5.75 -15.55 6.11
N GLU A 23 6.64 -15.70 5.13
CA GLU A 23 7.14 -14.56 4.36
C GLU A 23 6.03 -13.92 3.53
N LYS A 24 5.21 -14.73 2.90
CA LYS A 24 4.08 -14.21 2.11
C LYS A 24 3.01 -13.61 3.00
N MET A 25 2.78 -14.21 4.16
CA MET A 25 1.84 -13.68 5.12
C MET A 25 2.29 -12.31 5.63
N GLU A 26 3.58 -12.17 5.93
CA GLU A 26 4.15 -10.89 6.36
C GLU A 26 3.93 -9.81 5.29
N GLN A 27 4.27 -10.13 4.04
CA GLN A 27 4.06 -9.19 2.94
C GLN A 27 2.60 -8.82 2.78
N HIS A 28 1.73 -9.80 2.91
CA HIS A 28 0.30 -9.56 2.77
C HIS A 28 -0.26 -8.68 3.90
N ILE A 29 0.17 -8.93 5.12
CA ILE A 29 -0.23 -8.11 6.27
C ILE A 29 0.24 -6.66 6.07
N ARG A 30 1.48 -6.49 5.61
CA ARG A 30 2.01 -5.15 5.33
C ARG A 30 1.20 -4.44 4.26
N LEU A 31 0.86 -5.14 3.19
CA LEU A 31 0.07 -4.56 2.11
C LEU A 31 -1.35 -4.20 2.60
N MET A 32 -2.00 -5.10 3.31
CA MET A 32 -3.36 -4.85 3.82
C MET A 32 -3.36 -3.66 4.78
N ALA A 33 -2.36 -3.58 5.66
CA ALA A 33 -2.24 -2.45 6.58
C ALA A 33 -2.03 -1.15 5.83
N ALA A 34 -1.14 -1.17 4.82
CA ALA A 34 -0.86 0.01 4.01
C ALA A 34 -2.10 0.50 3.28
N LEU A 35 -2.85 -0.44 2.66
CA LEU A 35 -4.07 -0.10 1.94
C LEU A 35 -5.10 0.55 2.86
N LYS A 36 -5.30 -0.03 4.04
CA LYS A 36 -6.31 0.49 4.96
C LYS A 36 -5.91 1.83 5.56
N MET A 37 -4.65 1.98 5.93
CA MET A 37 -4.16 3.25 6.46
C MET A 37 -4.23 4.36 5.41
N PHE A 38 -3.94 4.01 4.16
CA PHE A 38 -4.06 4.95 3.06
C PHE A 38 -5.53 5.33 2.82
N GLU A 39 -6.41 4.32 2.81
CA GLU A 39 -7.85 4.55 2.64
C GLU A 39 -8.41 5.48 3.72
N LEU A 40 -7.92 5.33 4.96
CA LEU A 40 -8.36 6.15 6.08
C LEU A 40 -7.68 7.53 6.11
N GLY A 41 -6.81 7.80 5.16
CA GLY A 41 -6.10 9.08 5.09
C GLY A 41 -5.02 9.26 6.14
N LYS A 42 -4.53 8.17 6.72
CA LYS A 42 -3.51 8.22 7.78
C LYS A 42 -2.09 8.35 7.23
N ILE A 43 -1.85 7.87 6.03
CA ILE A 43 -0.53 7.93 5.38
C ILE A 43 -0.70 8.26 3.91
N THR A 44 0.37 8.81 3.32
CA THR A 44 0.40 9.11 1.89
C THR A 44 0.60 7.83 1.09
N SER A 45 0.36 7.88 -0.21
CA SER A 45 0.58 6.73 -1.08
C SER A 45 2.06 6.32 -1.11
N GLY A 46 2.97 7.29 -1.03
CA GLY A 46 4.40 7.01 -0.95
C GLY A 46 4.77 6.24 0.30
N LYS A 47 4.24 6.68 1.44
CA LYS A 47 4.50 5.98 2.71
C LYS A 47 3.84 4.61 2.74
N ALA A 48 2.64 4.50 2.17
CA ALA A 48 1.96 3.21 2.08
C ALA A 48 2.76 2.23 1.22
N ALA A 49 3.29 2.70 0.10
CA ALA A 49 4.12 1.86 -0.76
C ALA A 49 5.37 1.39 -0.02
N GLU A 50 6.01 2.28 0.74
CA GLU A 50 7.17 1.91 1.55
C GLU A 50 6.82 0.81 2.55
N LEU A 51 5.70 0.97 3.26
CA LEU A 51 5.24 -0.04 4.22
C LEU A 51 5.00 -1.38 3.55
N ALA A 52 4.38 -1.35 2.37
CA ALA A 52 4.08 -2.57 1.63
C ALA A 52 5.30 -3.16 0.92
N GLY A 53 6.42 -2.45 0.88
CA GLY A 53 7.63 -2.93 0.23
C GLY A 53 7.52 -2.93 -1.29
N MET A 54 6.82 -1.97 -1.86
CA MET A 54 6.62 -1.88 -3.31
C MET A 54 6.77 -0.44 -3.80
N THR A 55 6.83 -0.28 -5.11
CA THR A 55 6.88 1.06 -5.69
C THR A 55 5.51 1.71 -5.55
N ARG A 56 5.46 3.04 -5.69
CA ARG A 56 4.18 3.75 -5.64
C ARG A 56 3.23 3.27 -6.74
N THR A 57 3.75 3.05 -7.94
CA THR A 57 2.95 2.56 -9.05
C THR A 57 2.33 1.21 -8.72
N GLU A 58 3.14 0.30 -8.19
CA GLU A 58 2.65 -1.01 -7.76
C GLU A 58 1.60 -0.90 -6.67
N PHE A 59 1.80 0.04 -5.74
CA PHE A 59 0.84 0.26 -4.67
C PHE A 59 -0.49 0.78 -5.22
N LEU A 60 -0.45 1.71 -6.15
CA LEU A 60 -1.68 2.26 -6.76
C LEU A 60 -2.41 1.19 -7.56
N GLU A 61 -1.68 0.30 -8.21
CA GLU A 61 -2.29 -0.86 -8.88
C GLU A 61 -2.97 -1.78 -7.86
N ALA A 62 -2.33 -1.99 -6.71
CA ALA A 62 -2.93 -2.79 -5.64
C ALA A 62 -4.21 -2.14 -5.12
N CYS A 63 -4.23 -0.81 -5.02
CA CYS A 63 -5.45 -0.08 -4.66
C CYS A 63 -6.60 -0.43 -5.60
N GLY A 64 -6.32 -0.50 -6.89
CA GLY A 64 -7.32 -0.90 -7.88
C GLY A 64 -7.82 -2.31 -7.67
N ARG A 65 -6.90 -3.26 -7.44
CA ARG A 65 -7.25 -4.66 -7.21
C ARG A 65 -8.10 -4.86 -5.96
N TYR A 66 -7.80 -4.12 -4.91
CA TYR A 66 -8.51 -4.26 -3.62
C TYR A 66 -9.60 -3.22 -3.43
N ARG A 67 -9.92 -2.48 -4.49
CA ARG A 67 -11.01 -1.49 -4.49
C ARG A 67 -10.87 -0.43 -3.42
N VAL A 68 -9.64 0.01 -3.19
CA VAL A 68 -9.37 1.11 -2.27
C VAL A 68 -9.41 2.41 -3.06
N SER A 69 -10.19 3.37 -2.60
CA SER A 69 -10.34 4.63 -3.31
C SER A 69 -9.03 5.44 -3.27
N VAL A 70 -8.57 5.85 -4.45
CA VAL A 70 -7.39 6.71 -4.56
C VAL A 70 -7.74 8.18 -4.37
N PHE A 71 -9.01 8.48 -4.14
CA PHE A 71 -9.48 9.85 -3.92
C PHE A 71 -9.49 10.25 -2.44
N ASN A 72 -9.15 9.33 -1.54
CA ASN A 72 -9.08 9.62 -0.11
C ASN A 72 -7.66 10.06 0.26
N TYR A 73 -7.19 11.11 -0.42
CA TYR A 73 -5.86 11.65 -0.14
C TYR A 73 -5.91 12.59 1.06
N SER A 74 -4.82 12.60 1.84
CA SER A 74 -4.63 13.65 2.82
C SER A 74 -4.32 14.95 2.07
N ASP A 75 -4.60 16.10 2.70
CA ASP A 75 -4.32 17.39 2.09
C ASP A 75 -2.84 17.54 1.72
N GLU A 76 -1.96 16.94 2.50
CA GLU A 76 -0.52 16.96 2.24
C GLU A 76 -0.17 16.24 0.94
N GLU A 77 -0.94 15.23 0.60
CA GLU A 77 -0.69 14.42 -0.59
C GLU A 77 -1.21 15.07 -1.86
N VAL A 78 -2.13 16.00 -1.75
CA VAL A 78 -2.67 16.73 -2.90
C VAL A 78 -1.62 17.67 -3.50
N GLY A 79 -0.47 17.82 -2.83
CA GLY A 79 0.65 18.59 -3.34
C GLY A 79 1.33 17.95 -4.53
N GLU A 80 2.61 18.18 -4.66
CA GLU A 80 3.36 17.88 -5.88
C GLU A 80 3.39 16.39 -6.29
N GLU A 81 3.52 15.47 -5.33
CA GLU A 81 3.72 14.06 -5.65
C GLU A 81 2.52 13.40 -6.31
N ILE A 82 1.35 13.56 -5.73
CA ILE A 82 0.13 12.93 -6.25
C ILE A 82 -0.25 13.52 -7.58
N LYS A 83 -0.11 14.82 -7.72
CA LYS A 83 -0.40 15.49 -8.98
C LYS A 83 0.48 14.98 -10.10
N LYS A 84 1.75 14.73 -9.81
CA LYS A 84 2.69 14.17 -10.78
C LYS A 84 2.29 12.77 -11.20
N ASP A 85 1.97 11.91 -10.24
CA ASP A 85 1.57 10.54 -10.51
C ASP A 85 0.27 10.49 -11.31
N PHE A 86 -0.66 11.36 -10.97
CA PHE A 86 -1.93 11.44 -11.66
C PHE A 86 -1.76 11.86 -13.11
N GLU A 87 -0.92 12.85 -13.36
CA GLU A 87 -0.61 13.31 -14.71
C GLU A 87 0.08 12.22 -15.53
N THR A 88 1.01 11.50 -14.92
CA THR A 88 1.71 10.40 -15.59
C THR A 88 0.74 9.30 -15.99
N ALA A 89 -0.12 8.90 -15.06
CA ALA A 89 -1.12 7.87 -15.32
C ALA A 89 -2.09 8.32 -16.43
N LYS A 90 -2.48 9.59 -16.41
CA LYS A 90 -3.36 10.14 -17.42
C LYS A 90 -2.73 10.14 -18.81
N ARG A 91 -1.43 10.47 -18.89
CA ARG A 91 -0.71 10.41 -20.16
C ARG A 91 -0.64 8.99 -20.70
N MET A 92 -0.37 8.02 -19.82
CA MET A 92 -0.30 6.62 -20.22
C MET A 92 -1.64 6.07 -20.67
N SER A 93 -2.72 6.50 -20.06
CA SER A 93 -4.06 6.02 -20.41
C SER A 93 -4.66 6.72 -21.63
N SER A 94 -4.09 7.84 -22.04
CA SER A 94 -4.61 8.58 -23.19
C SER A 94 -3.94 8.21 -24.51
N VAL A 95 -3.02 7.26 -24.48
CA VAL A 95 -2.30 6.82 -25.69
C VAL A 95 -3.07 5.76 -26.48
#